data_e11a6153852093c9606d8efa91ab6e7b
#
_entry.id   e11a6153852093c9606d8efa91ab6e7b
#
_cell.length_a   1.000
_cell.length_b   1.000
_cell.length_c   1.000
_cell.angle_alpha   90.00
_cell.angle_beta   90.00
_cell.angle_gamma   90.00
#
_symmetry.space_group_name_H-M   'P 1'
#
loop_
_entity.id
_entity.type
_entity.pdbx_description
1 polymer ?
#
loop_
_entity_poly.entity_id
_entity_poly.type
_entity_poly.pdbx_seq_one_letter_code
_entity_poly.pdbx_strand_id
1 'polypeptide(L)'
;SYRDDIVTITPNLENPGIVILISDKDVQWYGAVYNDKGQLKQYTQTEEETKYRVADGRSMTIAFARENYTSLITNPDIVRVYPAAAIPDLKTVTDRTDTAYNNLGQVSGYTEYIKDKATYDFTLDQGATTKKTASNIYYDILNQMAGFKENTWMYTGTEQDPGTPVTIYGNNYRINTSTTTYRYSPTL
;
A
#
# COMPACT_ATOMS: atom_id res chain seq x y z
N SER A 1 0.14 -9.60 -15.51
CA SER A 1 0.07 -9.66 -14.03
C SER A 1 1.44 -10.00 -13.47
N TYR A 2 1.74 -9.44 -12.36
CA TYR A 2 2.96 -9.68 -11.59
C TYR A 2 2.56 -9.94 -10.13
N ARG A 3 3.28 -10.83 -9.46
CA ARG A 3 3.08 -11.13 -8.04
C ARG A 3 4.43 -11.17 -7.35
N ASP A 4 4.51 -10.61 -6.16
CA ASP A 4 5.69 -10.59 -5.32
C ASP A 4 5.30 -11.01 -3.89
N ASP A 5 6.00 -12.00 -3.36
CA ASP A 5 5.81 -12.48 -1.99
C ASP A 5 7.00 -11.99 -1.15
N ILE A 6 6.74 -11.15 -0.17
CA ILE A 6 7.75 -10.51 0.67
C ILE A 6 7.61 -11.01 2.11
N VAL A 7 8.60 -11.72 2.61
CA VAL A 7 8.66 -12.15 4.02
C VAL A 7 9.63 -11.26 4.79
N THR A 8 9.13 -10.59 5.81
CA THR A 8 9.92 -9.75 6.73
C THR A 8 10.02 -10.43 8.09
N ILE A 9 11.25 -10.57 8.60
CA ILE A 9 11.54 -11.15 9.91
C ILE A 9 12.01 -10.04 10.85
N THR A 10 11.26 -9.82 11.93
CA THR A 10 11.57 -8.79 12.94
C THR A 10 12.27 -9.42 14.13
N PRO A 11 13.48 -8.94 14.50
CA PRO A 11 14.21 -9.40 15.67
C PRO A 11 13.63 -8.88 16.98
N ASN A 12 13.87 -9.58 18.06
CA ASN A 12 13.67 -9.06 19.42
C ASN A 12 14.73 -7.98 19.73
N LEU A 13 14.29 -6.84 20.25
CA LEU A 13 15.21 -5.73 20.56
C LEU A 13 16.19 -6.05 21.69
N GLU A 14 15.77 -6.87 22.65
CA GLU A 14 16.62 -7.29 23.80
C GLU A 14 17.52 -8.47 23.45
N ASN A 15 17.10 -9.31 22.49
CA ASN A 15 17.89 -10.43 21.98
C ASN A 15 17.81 -10.49 20.45
N PRO A 16 18.68 -9.76 19.72
CA PRO A 16 18.62 -9.65 18.27
C PRO A 16 18.78 -10.95 17.49
N GLY A 17 19.19 -12.04 18.17
CA GLY A 17 19.27 -13.38 17.57
C GLY A 17 17.92 -14.12 17.51
N ILE A 18 16.87 -13.61 18.17
CA ILE A 18 15.55 -14.25 18.29
C ILE A 18 14.50 -13.49 17.46
N VAL A 19 13.63 -14.23 16.80
CA VAL A 19 12.49 -13.70 16.04
C VAL A 19 11.33 -13.39 17.00
N ILE A 20 10.68 -12.25 16.84
CA ILE A 20 9.42 -11.91 17.54
C ILE A 20 8.22 -11.83 16.60
N LEU A 21 8.42 -11.39 15.37
CA LEU A 21 7.37 -11.20 14.38
C LEU A 21 7.84 -11.62 13.00
N ILE A 22 6.95 -12.23 12.24
CA ILE A 22 7.11 -12.53 10.83
C ILE A 22 5.92 -11.87 10.11
N SER A 23 6.19 -11.08 9.10
CA SER A 23 5.19 -10.52 8.21
C SER A 23 5.32 -11.16 6.84
N ASP A 24 4.22 -11.71 6.34
CA ASP A 24 4.08 -12.26 5.00
C ASP A 24 3.20 -11.30 4.20
N LYS A 25 3.80 -10.66 3.21
CA LYS A 25 3.15 -9.65 2.36
C LYS A 25 3.11 -10.14 0.91
N ASP A 26 1.91 -10.25 0.38
CA ASP A 26 1.63 -10.54 -1.02
C ASP A 26 1.29 -9.22 -1.75
N VAL A 27 1.98 -8.96 -2.84
CA VAL A 27 1.73 -7.81 -3.71
C VAL A 27 1.41 -8.32 -5.11
N GLN A 28 0.22 -8.01 -5.59
CA GLN A 28 -0.24 -8.41 -6.93
C GLN A 28 -0.52 -7.19 -7.78
N TRP A 29 -0.03 -7.20 -9.02
CA TRP A 29 -0.29 -6.19 -10.03
C TRP A 29 -1.03 -6.81 -11.22
N TYR A 30 -2.15 -6.20 -11.61
CA TYR A 30 -2.96 -6.66 -12.74
C TYR A 30 -3.70 -5.51 -13.42
N GLY A 31 -4.39 -5.80 -14.52
CA GLY A 31 -5.17 -4.80 -15.25
C GLY A 31 -4.32 -3.68 -15.89
N ALA A 32 -3.03 -3.92 -16.16
CA ALA A 32 -2.17 -2.92 -16.76
C ALA A 32 -2.64 -2.55 -18.17
N VAL A 33 -2.84 -1.25 -18.40
CA VAL A 33 -3.14 -0.66 -19.70
C VAL A 33 -2.03 0.32 -20.06
N TYR A 34 -1.60 0.28 -21.30
CA TYR A 34 -0.53 1.12 -21.83
C TYR A 34 -1.07 2.08 -22.88
N ASN A 35 -0.46 3.23 -23.03
CA ASN A 35 -0.73 4.15 -24.14
C ASN A 35 0.03 3.71 -25.42
N ASP A 36 -0.19 4.42 -26.52
CA ASP A 36 0.43 4.13 -27.83
C ASP A 36 1.95 4.22 -27.82
N LYS A 37 2.55 4.83 -26.80
CA LYS A 37 3.99 4.91 -26.60
C LYS A 37 4.54 3.82 -25.69
N GLY A 38 3.70 2.86 -25.25
CA GLY A 38 4.08 1.78 -24.34
C GLY A 38 4.23 2.22 -22.88
N GLN A 39 3.72 3.40 -22.51
CA GLN A 39 3.78 3.91 -21.14
C GLN A 39 2.55 3.45 -20.35
N LEU A 40 2.75 3.05 -19.09
CA LEU A 40 1.71 2.51 -18.21
C LEU A 40 0.67 3.58 -17.85
N LYS A 41 -0.56 3.41 -18.27
CA LYS A 41 -1.64 4.37 -18.09
C LYS A 41 -2.52 4.06 -16.88
N GLN A 42 -2.78 2.80 -16.64
CA GLN A 42 -3.54 2.35 -15.47
C GLN A 42 -3.10 0.95 -15.02
N TYR A 43 -3.36 0.63 -13.77
CA TYR A 43 -3.22 -0.71 -13.18
C TYR A 43 -4.01 -0.81 -11.88
N THR A 44 -4.23 -2.02 -11.42
CA THR A 44 -4.67 -2.32 -10.06
C THR A 44 -3.54 -3.01 -9.31
N GLN A 45 -3.27 -2.56 -8.09
CA GLN A 45 -2.36 -3.20 -7.15
C GLN A 45 -3.14 -3.64 -5.92
N THR A 46 -2.97 -4.90 -5.53
CA THR A 46 -3.46 -5.42 -4.26
C THR A 46 -2.26 -5.75 -3.38
N GLU A 47 -2.28 -5.26 -2.15
CA GLU A 47 -1.31 -5.62 -1.12
C GLU A 47 -2.07 -6.28 0.03
N GLU A 48 -1.65 -7.48 0.40
CA GLU A 48 -2.18 -8.23 1.53
C GLU A 48 -1.03 -8.58 2.47
N GLU A 49 -1.20 -8.36 3.77
CA GLU A 49 -0.20 -8.68 4.77
C GLU A 49 -0.83 -9.52 5.88
N THR A 50 -0.19 -10.62 6.21
CA THR A 50 -0.53 -11.47 7.34
C THR A 50 0.63 -11.52 8.31
N LYS A 51 0.32 -11.33 9.61
CA LYS A 51 1.33 -11.29 10.67
C LYS A 51 1.31 -12.59 11.48
N TYR A 52 2.52 -13.08 11.77
CA TYR A 52 2.75 -14.28 12.55
C TYR A 52 3.71 -13.97 13.68
N ARG A 53 3.59 -14.69 14.79
CA ARG A 53 4.52 -14.67 15.91
C ARG A 53 5.00 -16.08 16.24
N VAL A 54 6.10 -16.18 16.94
CA VAL A 54 6.52 -17.45 17.53
C VAL A 54 5.53 -17.83 18.62
N ALA A 55 5.12 -19.09 18.67
CA ALA A 55 4.18 -19.59 19.66
C ALA A 55 4.73 -19.46 21.10
N ASP A 56 3.83 -19.27 22.06
CA ASP A 56 4.22 -19.09 23.46
C ASP A 56 5.03 -20.28 23.97
N GLY A 57 6.10 -20.00 24.69
CA GLY A 57 7.04 -21.02 25.19
C GLY A 57 7.99 -21.59 24.13
N ARG A 58 7.95 -21.10 22.93
CA ARG A 58 8.88 -21.46 21.87
C ARG A 58 9.84 -20.30 21.57
N SER A 59 10.95 -20.62 20.92
CA SER A 59 11.89 -19.63 20.41
C SER A 59 12.36 -20.02 19.01
N MET A 60 12.63 -19.04 18.19
CA MET A 60 13.15 -19.22 16.83
C MET A 60 14.29 -18.26 16.59
N THR A 61 15.42 -18.79 16.11
CA THR A 61 16.56 -17.93 15.76
C THR A 61 16.35 -17.29 14.38
N ILE A 62 16.92 -16.10 14.20
CA ILE A 62 16.90 -15.42 12.89
C ILE A 62 17.61 -16.24 11.83
N ALA A 63 18.69 -16.93 12.17
CA ALA A 63 19.42 -17.80 11.24
C ALA A 63 18.49 -18.90 10.71
N PHE A 64 17.80 -19.63 11.59
CA PHE A 64 16.83 -20.65 11.19
C PHE A 64 15.71 -20.09 10.35
N ALA A 65 15.13 -18.94 10.74
CA ALA A 65 14.05 -18.30 10.02
C ALA A 65 14.46 -17.91 8.58
N ARG A 66 15.68 -17.39 8.40
CA ARG A 66 16.21 -17.02 7.08
C ARG A 66 16.50 -18.22 6.17
N GLU A 67 17.00 -19.31 6.73
CA GLU A 67 17.26 -20.55 5.99
C GLU A 67 16.00 -21.27 5.56
N ASN A 68 14.89 -21.08 6.30
CA ASN A 68 13.63 -21.79 6.10
C ASN A 68 12.48 -20.86 5.70
N TYR A 69 12.76 -19.67 5.14
CA TYR A 69 11.75 -18.65 4.92
C TYR A 69 10.54 -19.10 4.08
N THR A 70 10.74 -20.01 3.10
CA THR A 70 9.67 -20.54 2.25
C THR A 70 8.67 -21.43 2.98
N SER A 71 9.03 -21.98 4.15
CA SER A 71 8.19 -22.86 4.95
C SER A 71 7.85 -22.29 6.33
N LEU A 72 8.25 -21.03 6.61
CA LEU A 72 8.02 -20.42 7.92
C LEU A 72 6.55 -20.43 8.34
N ILE A 73 5.66 -20.01 7.43
CA ILE A 73 4.23 -19.89 7.71
C ILE A 73 3.53 -21.25 7.97
N THR A 74 4.16 -22.34 7.56
CA THR A 74 3.67 -23.72 7.82
C THR A 74 4.34 -24.37 9.03
N ASN A 75 5.31 -23.69 9.66
CA ASN A 75 6.00 -24.20 10.84
C ASN A 75 5.05 -24.23 12.05
N PRO A 76 4.93 -25.37 12.78
CA PRO A 76 4.03 -25.47 13.92
C PRO A 76 4.38 -24.56 15.11
N ASP A 77 5.62 -24.04 15.17
CA ASP A 77 6.05 -23.07 16.16
C ASP A 77 5.67 -21.62 15.78
N ILE A 78 5.02 -21.41 14.64
CA ILE A 78 4.56 -20.12 14.15
C ILE A 78 3.02 -20.09 14.20
N VAL A 79 2.47 -19.04 14.78
CA VAL A 79 1.04 -18.81 14.88
C VAL A 79 0.66 -17.44 14.35
N ARG A 80 -0.52 -17.33 13.72
CA ARG A 80 -1.04 -16.02 13.30
C ARG A 80 -1.28 -15.13 14.52
N VAL A 81 -0.97 -13.85 14.38
CA VAL A 81 -1.25 -12.85 15.43
C VAL A 81 -2.76 -12.70 15.64
N TYR A 82 -3.54 -12.81 14.56
CA TYR A 82 -5.00 -12.74 14.56
C TYR A 82 -5.60 -14.05 14.02
N PRO A 83 -5.63 -15.15 14.78
CA PRO A 83 -5.97 -16.49 14.27
C PRO A 83 -7.40 -16.63 13.74
N ALA A 84 -8.33 -15.81 14.22
CA ALA A 84 -9.74 -15.84 13.79
C ALA A 84 -10.04 -15.01 12.54
N ALA A 85 -9.06 -14.30 11.98
CA ALA A 85 -9.28 -13.46 10.80
C ALA A 85 -9.38 -14.33 9.54
N ALA A 86 -10.52 -14.29 8.88
CA ALA A 86 -10.75 -14.98 7.59
C ALA A 86 -10.04 -14.26 6.42
N ILE A 87 -9.64 -13.01 6.60
CA ILE A 87 -8.98 -12.14 5.63
C ILE A 87 -7.60 -11.71 6.16
N PRO A 88 -6.67 -11.29 5.32
CA PRO A 88 -5.37 -10.76 5.73
C PRO A 88 -5.48 -9.69 6.81
N ASP A 89 -4.47 -9.58 7.68
CA ASP A 89 -4.47 -8.60 8.78
C ASP A 89 -4.50 -7.17 8.26
N LEU A 90 -3.80 -6.93 7.15
CA LEU A 90 -3.86 -5.70 6.36
C LEU A 90 -4.18 -6.04 4.91
N LYS A 91 -5.04 -5.25 4.30
CA LYS A 91 -5.34 -5.33 2.88
C LYS A 91 -5.55 -3.93 2.33
N THR A 92 -4.86 -3.63 1.25
CA THR A 92 -5.01 -2.40 0.48
C THR A 92 -5.17 -2.73 -0.99
N VAL A 93 -6.16 -2.13 -1.62
CA VAL A 93 -6.35 -2.19 -3.07
C VAL A 93 -6.20 -0.78 -3.61
N THR A 94 -5.30 -0.60 -4.57
CA THR A 94 -5.04 0.67 -5.24
C THR A 94 -5.32 0.52 -6.72
N ASP A 95 -6.30 1.26 -7.22
CA ASP A 95 -6.56 1.42 -8.65
C ASP A 95 -5.95 2.73 -9.11
N ARG A 96 -4.90 2.67 -9.92
CA ARG A 96 -4.32 3.85 -10.58
C ARG A 96 -4.91 4.02 -11.97
N THR A 97 -5.35 5.25 -12.25
CA THR A 97 -5.91 5.65 -13.55
C THR A 97 -5.30 6.98 -14.00
N ASP A 98 -5.60 7.36 -15.23
CA ASP A 98 -5.30 8.67 -15.80
C ASP A 98 -3.83 9.10 -15.65
N THR A 99 -2.89 8.14 -15.67
CA THR A 99 -1.48 8.47 -15.63
C THR A 99 -1.10 9.26 -16.87
N ALA A 100 -0.66 10.49 -16.65
CA ALA A 100 -0.19 11.42 -17.66
C ALA A 100 1.34 11.48 -17.67
N TYR A 101 1.91 11.81 -18.83
CA TYR A 101 3.34 11.89 -19.03
C TYR A 101 3.71 13.21 -19.68
N ASN A 102 4.85 13.78 -19.32
CA ASN A 102 5.43 14.93 -19.99
C ASN A 102 6.12 14.52 -21.31
N ASN A 103 6.66 15.49 -22.04
CA ASN A 103 7.35 15.24 -23.31
C ASN A 103 8.62 14.37 -23.20
N LEU A 104 9.18 14.24 -21.98
CA LEU A 104 10.35 13.42 -21.70
C LEU A 104 9.96 12.00 -21.28
N GLY A 105 8.65 11.67 -21.23
CA GLY A 105 8.17 10.37 -20.82
C GLY A 105 8.11 10.16 -19.30
N GLN A 106 8.29 11.21 -18.50
CA GLN A 106 8.17 11.18 -17.05
C GLN A 106 6.72 11.38 -16.63
N VAL A 107 6.27 10.73 -15.55
CA VAL A 107 4.91 10.89 -15.01
C VAL A 107 4.68 12.35 -14.60
N SER A 108 3.64 12.97 -15.11
CA SER A 108 3.26 14.36 -14.81
C SER A 108 1.98 14.48 -13.99
N GLY A 109 1.24 13.39 -13.85
CA GLY A 109 0.05 13.30 -13.02
C GLY A 109 -0.57 11.90 -13.04
N TYR A 110 -1.43 11.63 -12.07
CA TYR A 110 -2.23 10.40 -11.98
C TYR A 110 -3.38 10.56 -11.00
N THR A 111 -4.31 9.62 -11.05
CA THR A 111 -5.37 9.43 -10.05
C THR A 111 -5.24 8.04 -9.45
N GLU A 112 -5.40 7.92 -8.13
CA GLU A 112 -5.47 6.66 -7.40
C GLU A 112 -6.75 6.59 -6.58
N TYR A 113 -7.40 5.43 -6.60
CA TYR A 113 -8.51 5.06 -5.73
C TYR A 113 -8.03 3.97 -4.80
N ILE A 114 -8.03 4.23 -3.50
CA ILE A 114 -7.44 3.36 -2.49
C ILE A 114 -8.54 2.90 -1.54
N LYS A 115 -8.69 1.59 -1.42
CA LYS A 115 -9.53 0.92 -0.42
C LYS A 115 -8.60 0.26 0.59
N ASP A 116 -8.74 0.59 1.85
CA ASP A 116 -7.91 0.08 2.93
C ASP A 116 -8.76 -0.64 3.97
N LYS A 117 -8.34 -1.77 4.48
CA LYS A 117 -9.08 -2.59 5.46
C LYS A 117 -9.48 -1.82 6.72
N ALA A 118 -8.75 -0.80 7.10
CA ALA A 118 -9.09 0.03 8.26
C ALA A 118 -10.40 0.82 8.06
N THR A 119 -10.76 1.13 6.81
CA THR A 119 -11.93 1.95 6.46
C THR A 119 -12.86 1.28 5.46
N TYR A 120 -12.50 0.11 4.94
CA TYR A 120 -13.23 -0.62 3.91
C TYR A 120 -13.42 -2.09 4.29
N ASP A 121 -14.66 -2.57 4.30
CA ASP A 121 -15.00 -3.97 4.48
C ASP A 121 -14.99 -4.69 3.12
N PHE A 122 -13.91 -5.43 2.87
CA PHE A 122 -13.75 -6.19 1.62
C PHE A 122 -14.69 -7.39 1.49
N THR A 123 -15.33 -7.82 2.58
CA THR A 123 -16.29 -8.93 2.56
C THR A 123 -17.65 -8.46 2.06
N LEU A 124 -18.05 -7.26 2.49
CA LEU A 124 -19.33 -6.65 2.12
C LEU A 124 -19.22 -5.68 0.93
N ASP A 125 -17.99 -5.44 0.45
CA ASP A 125 -17.65 -4.41 -0.57
C ASP A 125 -18.22 -3.03 -0.19
N GLN A 126 -18.02 -2.63 1.06
CA GLN A 126 -18.54 -1.39 1.64
C GLN A 126 -17.49 -0.65 2.47
N GLY A 127 -17.59 0.66 2.50
CA GLY A 127 -16.73 1.50 3.30
C GLY A 127 -16.24 2.72 2.55
N ALA A 128 -15.14 3.29 3.02
CA ALA A 128 -14.56 4.48 2.45
C ALA A 128 -13.50 4.17 1.40
N THR A 129 -13.58 4.87 0.28
CA THR A 129 -12.55 4.91 -0.74
C THR A 129 -11.80 6.24 -0.63
N THR A 130 -10.48 6.20 -0.58
CA THR A 130 -9.64 7.39 -0.65
C THR A 130 -9.25 7.64 -2.09
N LYS A 131 -9.59 8.81 -2.62
CA LYS A 131 -9.12 9.27 -3.93
C LYS A 131 -7.95 10.20 -3.74
N LYS A 132 -6.86 9.93 -4.43
CA LYS A 132 -5.68 10.81 -4.55
C LYS A 132 -5.51 11.25 -5.98
N THR A 133 -5.24 12.54 -6.19
CA THR A 133 -4.80 13.05 -7.47
C THR A 133 -3.44 13.73 -7.31
N ALA A 134 -2.46 13.26 -8.06
CA ALA A 134 -1.17 13.94 -8.18
C ALA A 134 -1.12 14.71 -9.49
N SER A 135 -0.65 15.94 -9.42
CA SER A 135 -0.53 16.84 -10.58
C SER A 135 0.69 17.75 -10.44
N ASN A 136 1.06 18.43 -11.51
CA ASN A 136 2.20 19.32 -11.51
C ASN A 136 3.47 18.63 -11.00
N ILE A 137 3.64 17.36 -11.39
CA ILE A 137 4.87 16.62 -11.05
C ILE A 137 5.98 17.14 -11.95
N TYR A 138 7.05 17.61 -11.35
CA TYR A 138 8.23 18.07 -12.08
C TYR A 138 9.50 17.47 -11.52
N TYR A 139 10.53 17.44 -12.34
CA TYR A 139 11.78 16.75 -12.12
C TYR A 139 12.94 17.72 -12.21
N ASP A 140 13.99 17.48 -11.46
CA ASP A 140 15.23 18.22 -11.52
C ASP A 140 16.11 17.77 -12.71
N ILE A 141 17.28 18.39 -12.84
CA ILE A 141 18.24 18.08 -13.91
C ILE A 141 18.83 16.66 -13.81
N LEU A 142 18.69 16.00 -12.64
CA LEU A 142 19.14 14.64 -12.42
C LEU A 142 18.00 13.62 -12.65
N ASN A 143 16.86 14.07 -13.19
CA ASN A 143 15.69 13.24 -13.43
C ASN A 143 15.04 12.71 -12.13
N GLN A 144 15.24 13.40 -11.01
CA GLN A 144 14.61 13.08 -9.74
C GLN A 144 13.38 13.96 -9.53
N MET A 145 12.32 13.40 -8.97
CA MET A 145 11.10 14.17 -8.66
C MET A 145 11.44 15.30 -7.68
N ALA A 146 11.27 16.53 -8.13
CA ALA A 146 11.59 17.74 -7.37
C ALA A 146 10.36 18.35 -6.68
N GLY A 147 9.15 18.06 -7.18
CA GLY A 147 7.93 18.49 -6.51
C GLY A 147 6.66 18.00 -7.20
N PHE A 148 5.54 18.08 -6.48
CA PHE A 148 4.22 17.75 -6.98
C PHE A 148 3.14 18.39 -6.10
N LYS A 149 1.93 18.47 -6.62
CA LYS A 149 0.72 18.80 -5.87
C LYS A 149 -0.11 17.53 -5.72
N GLU A 150 -0.50 17.20 -4.49
CA GLU A 150 -1.42 16.11 -4.19
C GLU A 150 -2.70 16.66 -3.55
N ASN A 151 -3.84 16.19 -4.03
CA ASN A 151 -5.12 16.37 -3.39
C ASN A 151 -5.62 14.99 -2.98
N THR A 152 -6.10 14.88 -1.74
CA THR A 152 -6.62 13.63 -1.19
C THR A 152 -7.98 13.90 -0.57
N TRP A 153 -8.96 13.06 -0.89
CA TRP A 153 -10.26 13.07 -0.22
C TRP A 153 -10.82 11.66 -0.10
N MET A 154 -11.73 11.48 0.84
CA MET A 154 -12.35 10.21 1.14
C MET A 154 -13.85 10.29 0.95
N TYR A 155 -14.46 9.22 0.42
CA TYR A 155 -15.90 9.13 0.20
C TYR A 155 -16.40 7.69 0.42
N THR A 156 -17.71 7.54 0.63
CA THR A 156 -18.41 6.26 0.69
C THR A 156 -19.43 6.16 -0.45
N GLY A 157 -19.65 4.95 -0.97
CA GLY A 157 -20.54 4.73 -2.11
C GLY A 157 -19.99 5.28 -3.42
N THR A 158 -20.74 6.13 -4.10
CA THR A 158 -20.31 6.77 -5.34
C THR A 158 -19.38 7.97 -5.06
N GLU A 159 -18.44 8.22 -5.94
CA GLU A 159 -17.57 9.41 -5.85
C GLU A 159 -18.41 10.69 -5.79
N GLN A 160 -18.09 11.54 -4.82
CA GLN A 160 -18.74 12.84 -4.61
C GLN A 160 -17.69 13.96 -4.73
N ASP A 161 -18.17 15.18 -4.98
CA ASP A 161 -17.29 16.34 -5.04
C ASP A 161 -16.56 16.59 -3.72
N PRO A 162 -15.28 17.03 -3.77
CA PRO A 162 -14.53 17.43 -2.60
C PRO A 162 -15.29 18.52 -1.81
N GLY A 163 -15.53 18.30 -0.56
CA GLY A 163 -16.33 19.20 0.30
C GLY A 163 -17.71 18.68 0.65
N THR A 164 -18.20 17.64 -0.02
CA THR A 164 -19.39 16.91 0.44
C THR A 164 -19.00 16.03 1.65
N PRO A 165 -19.79 16.05 2.75
CA PRO A 165 -19.53 15.20 3.89
C PRO A 165 -19.56 13.72 3.50
N VAL A 166 -18.56 12.97 3.96
CA VAL A 166 -18.47 11.52 3.80
C VAL A 166 -18.92 10.87 5.10
N THR A 167 -19.85 9.93 5.03
CA THR A 167 -20.30 9.16 6.20
C THR A 167 -19.52 7.85 6.26
N ILE A 168 -18.74 7.66 7.33
CA ILE A 168 -18.01 6.44 7.60
C ILE A 168 -18.48 5.90 8.94
N TYR A 169 -18.96 4.65 8.98
CA TYR A 169 -19.51 4.02 10.20
C TYR A 169 -20.54 4.89 10.93
N GLY A 170 -21.42 5.54 10.19
CA GLY A 170 -22.45 6.42 10.75
C GLY A 170 -21.99 7.84 11.13
N ASN A 171 -20.73 8.16 10.98
CA ASN A 171 -20.19 9.50 11.23
C ASN A 171 -19.89 10.23 9.92
N ASN A 172 -20.20 11.52 9.87
CA ASN A 172 -19.90 12.36 8.72
C ASN A 172 -18.47 12.91 8.82
N TYR A 173 -17.65 12.59 7.85
CA TYR A 173 -16.28 13.12 7.73
C TYR A 173 -16.19 14.02 6.51
N ARG A 174 -15.54 15.16 6.69
CA ARG A 174 -15.01 15.98 5.60
C ARG A 174 -13.51 15.83 5.61
N ILE A 175 -12.98 14.95 4.76
CA ILE A 175 -11.55 14.84 4.58
C ILE A 175 -11.24 15.30 3.16
N ASN A 176 -10.83 16.55 3.05
CA ASN A 176 -10.27 17.10 1.84
C ASN A 176 -8.97 17.78 2.22
N THR A 177 -7.85 17.15 1.86
CA THR A 177 -6.52 17.69 2.10
C THR A 177 -5.85 17.98 0.78
N SER A 178 -5.30 19.19 0.65
CA SER A 178 -4.46 19.55 -0.47
C SER A 178 -3.05 19.80 0.05
N THR A 179 -2.11 18.98 -0.39
CA THR A 179 -0.70 19.08 0.01
C THR A 179 0.14 19.38 -1.22
N THR A 180 0.98 20.39 -1.12
CA THR A 180 1.99 20.67 -2.14
C THR A 180 3.36 20.35 -1.57
N THR A 181 4.05 19.39 -2.15
CA THR A 181 5.38 18.96 -1.71
C THR A 181 6.42 19.51 -2.66
N TYR A 182 7.42 20.19 -2.12
CA TYR A 182 8.60 20.64 -2.84
C TYR A 182 9.84 19.99 -2.24
N ARG A 183 10.67 19.38 -3.08
CA ARG A 183 12.02 18.98 -2.71
C ARG A 183 12.96 20.02 -3.29
N TYR A 184 13.63 20.75 -2.42
CA TYR A 184 14.75 21.60 -2.84
C TYR A 184 15.95 20.68 -3.04
N SER A 185 16.41 20.54 -4.26
CA SER A 185 17.76 20.06 -4.49
C SER A 185 18.70 21.18 -4.05
N PRO A 186 19.62 20.98 -3.10
CA PRO A 186 20.65 21.99 -2.86
C PRO A 186 21.40 22.17 -4.17
N THR A 187 21.34 23.34 -4.71
CA THR A 187 22.24 23.75 -5.82
C THR A 187 23.67 23.61 -5.30
N LEU A 188 24.41 22.66 -5.84
CA LEU A 188 25.87 22.58 -5.73
C LEU A 188 26.48 23.77 -6.48
#